data_c3dabdc56ec7e96f3a5c7c448c0daab2
#
_entry.id   c3dabdc56ec7e96f3a5c7c448c0daab2
#
_cell.length_a   1.000
_cell.length_b   1.000
_cell.length_c   1.000
_cell.angle_alpha   90.00
_cell.angle_beta   90.00
_cell.angle_gamma   90.00
#
_symmetry.space_group_name_H-M   'P 1'
#
loop_
_entity.id
_entity.type
_entity.pdbx_description
1 polymer ?
#
loop_
_entity_poly.entity_id
_entity_poly.type
_entity_poly.pdbx_seq_one_letter_code
_entity_poly.pdbx_strand_id
1 'polypeptide(L)'
;IVQDIMPSDSYKFQAQINSESSDRVDCAITSAEGFIIPIDSKFYAGQYQNYQSASNDVDRKKVLRDLRTALLRDAEDISNKYILQNTTSNYAVLYIASEKLIDLVDMIDSLRQECLTEKKILILGPNTLAAFLDTIRVGHHYLKLNETAAKVAKVVSDIQKEFSNLDLSTESVIKRLDGALKDVQKLQTRVNVLGNKLEKGAESLD
;
A
#
# COMPACT_ATOMS: atom_id res chain seq x y z
N ILE A 1 20.03 7.59 2.02
CA ILE A 1 18.85 7.96 1.21
C ILE A 1 17.68 7.01 1.51
N VAL A 2 17.82 5.67 1.28
CA VAL A 2 16.69 4.73 1.51
C VAL A 2 16.19 4.78 2.95
N GLN A 3 17.10 4.67 3.92
CA GLN A 3 16.76 4.70 5.35
C GLN A 3 16.14 6.02 5.81
N ASP A 4 16.45 7.11 5.14
CA ASP A 4 15.97 8.45 5.49
C ASP A 4 14.54 8.70 4.97
N ILE A 5 14.13 8.00 3.91
CA ILE A 5 12.88 8.24 3.19
C ILE A 5 11.85 7.14 3.44
N MET A 6 12.27 5.88 3.44
CA MET A 6 11.38 4.72 3.47
C MET A 6 11.12 4.22 4.89
N PRO A 7 9.90 3.74 5.20
CA PRO A 7 9.62 3.02 6.44
C PRO A 7 10.51 1.78 6.58
N SER A 8 10.95 1.47 7.81
CA SER A 8 11.89 0.38 8.08
C SER A 8 11.38 -1.02 7.70
N ASP A 9 10.08 -1.20 7.58
CA ASP A 9 9.41 -2.44 7.18
C ASP A 9 9.23 -2.59 5.67
N SER A 10 9.53 -1.54 4.89
CA SER A 10 9.31 -1.50 3.43
C SER A 10 10.58 -1.72 2.60
N TYR A 11 11.74 -1.96 3.22
CA TYR A 11 12.97 -2.24 2.49
C TYR A 11 13.86 -3.27 3.20
N LYS A 12 14.73 -3.90 2.44
CA LYS A 12 15.74 -4.83 2.94
C LYS A 12 17.03 -4.70 2.15
N PHE A 13 18.15 -4.49 2.85
CA PHE A 13 19.48 -4.49 2.23
C PHE A 13 19.99 -5.92 2.05
N GLN A 14 20.85 -6.13 1.03
CA GLN A 14 21.49 -7.40 0.70
C GLN A 14 20.45 -8.54 0.63
N ALA A 15 19.32 -8.25 -0.03
CA ALA A 15 18.21 -9.17 -0.10
C ALA A 15 18.42 -10.25 -1.15
N GLN A 16 18.22 -11.50 -0.78
CA GLN A 16 18.08 -12.60 -1.71
C GLN A 16 16.61 -12.62 -2.19
N ILE A 17 16.40 -12.32 -3.47
CA ILE A 17 15.06 -12.27 -4.08
C ILE A 17 14.69 -13.64 -4.65
N ASN A 18 15.66 -14.30 -5.33
CA ASN A 18 15.48 -15.63 -5.87
C ASN A 18 15.98 -16.67 -4.86
N SER A 19 15.11 -17.54 -4.40
CA SER A 19 15.47 -18.63 -3.47
C SER A 19 16.37 -19.71 -4.12
N GLU A 20 16.38 -19.78 -5.46
CA GLU A 20 17.18 -20.76 -6.22
C GLU A 20 18.59 -20.22 -6.56
N SER A 21 18.86 -18.93 -6.31
CA SER A 21 20.16 -18.29 -6.53
C SER A 21 20.72 -17.75 -5.22
N SER A 22 22.04 -17.74 -5.08
CA SER A 22 22.75 -17.07 -3.99
C SER A 22 22.91 -15.56 -4.20
N ASP A 23 22.46 -15.03 -5.34
CA ASP A 23 22.57 -13.62 -5.68
C ASP A 23 21.78 -12.74 -4.70
N ARG A 24 22.41 -11.63 -4.31
CA ARG A 24 21.80 -10.65 -3.43
C ARG A 24 21.79 -9.30 -4.10
N VAL A 25 20.62 -8.67 -4.14
CA VAL A 25 20.51 -7.28 -4.58
C VAL A 25 20.88 -6.35 -3.43
N ASP A 26 21.50 -5.22 -3.74
CA ASP A 26 21.95 -4.27 -2.70
C ASP A 26 20.79 -3.76 -1.84
N CYS A 27 19.66 -3.45 -2.45
CA CYS A 27 18.45 -3.06 -1.75
C CYS A 27 17.21 -3.58 -2.48
N ALA A 28 16.27 -4.12 -1.73
CA ALA A 28 14.94 -4.51 -2.18
C ALA A 28 13.91 -3.61 -1.50
N ILE A 29 13.11 -2.88 -2.27
CA ILE A 29 11.99 -2.07 -1.77
C ILE A 29 10.70 -2.86 -2.00
N THR A 30 9.86 -2.97 -0.98
CA THR A 30 8.52 -3.51 -1.14
C THR A 30 7.59 -2.39 -1.60
N SER A 31 6.93 -2.56 -2.73
CA SER A 31 5.91 -1.60 -3.21
C SER A 31 4.64 -1.69 -2.37
N ALA A 32 3.77 -0.70 -2.51
CA ALA A 32 2.48 -0.69 -1.85
C ALA A 32 1.60 -1.90 -2.23
N GLU A 33 1.75 -2.43 -3.43
CA GLU A 33 1.03 -3.61 -3.94
C GLU A 33 1.69 -4.95 -3.55
N GLY A 34 2.82 -4.90 -2.82
CA GLY A 34 3.53 -6.09 -2.34
C GLY A 34 4.63 -6.62 -3.28
N PHE A 35 4.84 -6.01 -4.45
CA PHE A 35 5.95 -6.37 -5.33
C PHE A 35 7.28 -5.84 -4.81
N ILE A 36 8.34 -6.59 -5.04
CA ILE A 36 9.70 -6.18 -4.73
C ILE A 36 10.26 -5.37 -5.89
N ILE A 37 10.82 -4.18 -5.60
CA ILE A 37 11.56 -3.35 -6.56
C ILE A 37 13.04 -3.54 -6.24
N PRO A 38 13.81 -4.24 -7.09
CA PRO A 38 15.25 -4.42 -6.89
C PRO A 38 16.01 -3.12 -7.20
N ILE A 39 16.96 -2.77 -6.35
CA ILE A 39 17.89 -1.64 -6.55
C ILE A 39 19.31 -2.17 -6.41
N ASP A 40 20.08 -2.12 -7.49
CA ASP A 40 21.48 -2.52 -7.54
C ASP A 40 22.35 -1.28 -7.74
N SER A 41 23.36 -1.12 -6.90
CA SER A 41 24.24 0.05 -6.91
C SER A 41 25.52 -0.22 -7.68
N LYS A 42 25.84 0.65 -8.63
CA LYS A 42 27.05 0.58 -9.43
C LYS A 42 27.87 1.86 -9.31
N PHE A 43 29.18 1.69 -9.35
CA PHE A 43 30.10 2.79 -9.20
C PHE A 43 31.12 2.85 -10.35
N TYR A 44 31.04 3.91 -11.15
CA TYR A 44 31.84 4.13 -12.36
C TYR A 44 32.86 5.26 -12.19
N ALA A 45 33.53 5.37 -11.03
CA ALA A 45 34.43 6.49 -10.72
C ALA A 45 35.60 6.64 -11.72
N GLY A 46 36.15 5.54 -12.22
CA GLY A 46 37.22 5.56 -13.21
C GLY A 46 36.80 6.24 -14.52
N GLN A 47 35.55 6.05 -14.96
CA GLN A 47 35.04 6.68 -16.18
C GLN A 47 34.92 8.19 -16.03
N TYR A 48 34.48 8.69 -14.88
CA TYR A 48 34.42 10.12 -14.63
C TYR A 48 35.82 10.76 -14.64
N GLN A 49 36.79 10.16 -13.96
CA GLN A 49 38.17 10.64 -13.96
C GLN A 49 38.79 10.63 -15.36
N ASN A 50 38.58 9.56 -16.12
CA ASN A 50 39.05 9.45 -17.51
C ASN A 50 38.39 10.51 -18.41
N TYR A 51 37.13 10.82 -18.23
CA TYR A 51 36.45 11.86 -18.98
C TYR A 51 37.02 13.25 -18.67
N GLN A 52 37.29 13.54 -17.39
CA GLN A 52 37.89 14.82 -16.97
C GLN A 52 39.31 15.01 -17.48
N SER A 53 40.11 13.95 -17.48
CA SER A 53 41.51 13.99 -17.93
C SER A 53 41.69 13.89 -19.44
N ALA A 54 40.62 13.62 -20.18
CA ALA A 54 40.66 13.49 -21.64
C ALA A 54 41.05 14.83 -22.30
N SER A 55 42.15 14.81 -23.08
CA SER A 55 42.75 16.01 -23.67
C SER A 55 42.01 16.53 -24.91
N ASN A 56 41.15 15.71 -25.52
CA ASN A 56 40.45 16.01 -26.76
C ASN A 56 39.08 15.29 -26.86
N ASP A 57 38.26 15.69 -27.83
CA ASP A 57 36.92 15.16 -28.02
C ASP A 57 36.89 13.69 -28.46
N VAL A 58 37.93 13.19 -29.08
CA VAL A 58 38.00 11.77 -29.48
C VAL A 58 38.11 10.88 -28.25
N ASP A 59 38.99 11.27 -27.32
CA ASP A 59 39.16 10.55 -26.05
C ASP A 59 37.91 10.61 -25.20
N ARG A 60 37.25 11.79 -25.09
CA ARG A 60 35.95 11.93 -24.40
C ARG A 60 34.87 11.03 -24.97
N LYS A 61 34.73 10.99 -26.31
CA LYS A 61 33.80 10.08 -26.99
C LYS A 61 34.13 8.62 -26.76
N LYS A 62 35.41 8.26 -26.62
CA LYS A 62 35.81 6.90 -26.26
C LYS A 62 35.33 6.56 -24.84
N VAL A 63 35.55 7.42 -23.86
CA VAL A 63 35.09 7.20 -22.47
C VAL A 63 33.57 7.03 -22.41
N LEU A 64 32.80 7.85 -23.13
CA LEU A 64 31.34 7.71 -23.18
C LEU A 64 30.89 6.39 -23.81
N ARG A 65 31.57 5.90 -24.86
CA ARG A 65 31.29 4.58 -25.45
C ARG A 65 31.61 3.44 -24.47
N ASP A 66 32.73 3.54 -23.78
CA ASP A 66 33.11 2.53 -22.77
C ASP A 66 32.13 2.49 -21.61
N LEU A 67 31.68 3.67 -21.14
CA LEU A 67 30.64 3.81 -20.11
C LEU A 67 29.29 3.22 -20.59
N ARG A 68 28.88 3.51 -21.84
CA ARG A 68 27.67 2.93 -22.43
C ARG A 68 27.73 1.40 -22.42
N THR A 69 28.85 0.83 -22.87
CA THR A 69 29.01 -0.63 -22.92
C THR A 69 28.94 -1.25 -21.53
N ALA A 70 29.58 -0.63 -20.54
CA ALA A 70 29.53 -1.10 -19.15
C ALA A 70 28.10 -1.05 -18.58
N LEU A 71 27.39 0.07 -18.79
CA LEU A 71 26.02 0.25 -18.31
C LEU A 71 25.03 -0.73 -18.93
N LEU A 72 25.12 -0.99 -20.24
CA LEU A 72 24.25 -1.95 -20.91
C LEU A 72 24.49 -3.39 -20.42
N ARG A 73 25.73 -3.77 -20.20
CA ARG A 73 26.08 -5.07 -19.61
C ARG A 73 25.53 -5.20 -18.20
N ASP A 74 25.76 -4.19 -17.35
CA ASP A 74 25.29 -4.23 -15.96
C ASP A 74 23.75 -4.17 -15.90
N ALA A 75 23.10 -3.43 -16.80
CA ALA A 75 21.63 -3.43 -16.93
C ALA A 75 21.09 -4.81 -17.31
N GLU A 76 21.74 -5.51 -18.23
CA GLU A 76 21.36 -6.87 -18.61
C GLU A 76 21.55 -7.87 -17.47
N ASP A 77 22.65 -7.79 -16.75
CA ASP A 77 22.95 -8.64 -15.59
C ASP A 77 21.89 -8.44 -14.48
N ILE A 78 21.54 -7.19 -14.16
CA ILE A 78 20.52 -6.86 -13.18
C ILE A 78 19.15 -7.38 -13.61
N SER A 79 18.79 -7.16 -14.88
CA SER A 79 17.51 -7.64 -15.43
C SER A 79 17.38 -9.16 -15.30
N ASN A 80 18.40 -9.90 -15.72
CA ASN A 80 18.38 -11.36 -15.69
C ASN A 80 18.37 -11.95 -14.28
N LYS A 81 19.03 -11.29 -13.31
CA LYS A 81 19.16 -11.79 -11.95
C LYS A 81 17.97 -11.45 -11.07
N TYR A 82 17.39 -10.25 -11.23
CA TYR A 82 16.50 -9.69 -10.24
C TYR A 82 15.08 -9.36 -10.72
N ILE A 83 14.79 -9.43 -12.04
CA ILE A 83 13.42 -9.28 -12.52
C ILE A 83 12.77 -10.65 -12.63
N LEU A 84 11.94 -11.00 -11.63
CA LEU A 84 11.31 -12.31 -11.50
C LEU A 84 9.79 -12.17 -11.62
N GLN A 85 9.19 -12.98 -12.48
CA GLN A 85 7.75 -12.98 -12.71
C GLN A 85 6.98 -13.24 -11.41
N ASN A 86 5.93 -12.48 -11.16
CA ASN A 86 5.05 -12.56 -9.99
C ASN A 86 5.72 -12.28 -8.62
N THR A 87 6.99 -11.96 -8.57
CA THR A 87 7.73 -11.66 -7.34
C THR A 87 8.22 -10.23 -7.30
N THR A 88 8.79 -9.75 -8.40
CA THR A 88 9.31 -8.40 -8.49
C THR A 88 8.45 -7.53 -9.38
N SER A 89 8.66 -6.21 -9.33
CA SER A 89 8.20 -5.30 -10.37
C SER A 89 8.74 -5.75 -11.75
N ASN A 90 8.10 -5.31 -12.82
CA ASN A 90 8.54 -5.57 -14.19
C ASN A 90 9.74 -4.71 -14.61
N TYR A 91 10.41 -4.08 -13.67
CA TYR A 91 11.63 -3.29 -13.84
C TYR A 91 12.50 -3.38 -12.57
N ALA A 92 13.78 -3.07 -12.70
CA ALA A 92 14.69 -2.89 -11.58
C ALA A 92 15.42 -1.55 -11.71
N VAL A 93 16.06 -1.11 -10.63
CA VAL A 93 16.81 0.15 -10.59
C VAL A 93 18.30 -0.15 -10.61
N LEU A 94 19.00 0.49 -11.54
CA LEU A 94 20.46 0.63 -11.52
C LEU A 94 20.76 2.00 -10.88
N TYR A 95 21.27 1.99 -9.65
CA TYR A 95 21.59 3.19 -8.92
C TYR A 95 23.06 3.60 -9.12
N ILE A 96 23.28 4.83 -9.52
CA ILE A 96 24.61 5.42 -9.68
C ILE A 96 24.81 6.48 -8.58
N ALA A 97 25.69 6.23 -7.62
CA ALA A 97 25.87 7.05 -6.43
C ALA A 97 26.60 8.40 -6.68
N SER A 98 26.39 9.01 -7.85
CA SER A 98 27.04 10.28 -8.22
C SER A 98 26.25 11.01 -9.30
N GLU A 99 25.81 12.24 -9.01
CA GLU A 99 25.16 13.11 -10.02
C GLU A 99 26.10 13.44 -11.18
N LYS A 100 27.39 13.61 -10.92
CA LYS A 100 28.37 13.85 -11.98
C LYS A 100 28.51 12.69 -12.97
N LEU A 101 28.31 11.46 -12.51
CA LEU A 101 28.26 10.31 -13.40
C LEU A 101 26.94 10.25 -14.16
N ILE A 102 25.86 10.68 -13.53
CA ILE A 102 24.54 10.83 -14.19
C ILE A 102 24.61 11.83 -15.33
N ASP A 103 25.32 12.96 -15.14
CA ASP A 103 25.56 13.94 -16.21
C ASP A 103 26.24 13.28 -17.45
N LEU A 104 27.23 12.38 -17.22
CA LEU A 104 27.85 11.63 -18.31
C LEU A 104 26.90 10.63 -18.97
N VAL A 105 26.04 9.97 -18.19
CA VAL A 105 25.00 9.08 -18.72
C VAL A 105 24.06 9.84 -19.63
N ASP A 106 23.68 11.06 -19.26
CA ASP A 106 22.76 11.91 -20.02
C ASP A 106 23.38 12.49 -21.31
N MET A 107 24.73 12.48 -21.42
CA MET A 107 25.43 12.78 -22.68
C MET A 107 25.42 11.62 -23.67
N ILE A 108 24.96 10.44 -23.26
CA ILE A 108 24.91 9.25 -24.15
C ILE A 108 23.50 9.12 -24.72
N ASP A 109 23.38 9.40 -26.00
CA ASP A 109 22.08 9.38 -26.71
C ASP A 109 21.36 8.04 -26.51
N SER A 110 20.06 8.13 -26.21
CA SER A 110 19.11 7.01 -26.12
C SER A 110 19.42 5.95 -25.06
N LEU A 111 20.52 6.04 -24.29
CA LEU A 111 20.94 5.01 -23.36
C LEU A 111 19.89 4.72 -22.28
N ARG A 112 19.33 5.74 -21.63
CA ARG A 112 18.29 5.54 -20.59
C ARG A 112 17.04 4.90 -21.17
N GLN A 113 16.66 5.32 -22.39
CA GLN A 113 15.48 4.76 -23.05
C GLN A 113 15.72 3.30 -23.42
N GLU A 114 16.88 2.95 -23.97
CA GLU A 114 17.27 1.58 -24.29
C GLU A 114 17.29 0.68 -23.05
N CYS A 115 17.91 1.15 -21.95
CA CYS A 115 17.92 0.41 -20.70
C CYS A 115 16.49 0.17 -20.17
N LEU A 116 15.61 1.17 -20.23
CA LEU A 116 14.25 1.06 -19.74
C LEU A 116 13.36 0.18 -20.64
N THR A 117 13.41 0.38 -21.95
CA THR A 117 12.49 -0.31 -22.88
C THR A 117 12.92 -1.75 -23.15
N GLU A 118 14.23 -2.01 -23.32
CA GLU A 118 14.75 -3.31 -23.71
C GLU A 118 15.16 -4.17 -22.51
N LYS A 119 15.81 -3.56 -21.51
CA LYS A 119 16.32 -4.26 -20.33
C LYS A 119 15.42 -4.14 -19.11
N LYS A 120 14.40 -3.26 -19.14
CA LYS A 120 13.54 -2.96 -17.99
C LYS A 120 14.31 -2.40 -16.80
N ILE A 121 15.37 -1.63 -17.07
CA ILE A 121 16.23 -1.03 -16.05
C ILE A 121 16.07 0.48 -16.04
N LEU A 122 15.74 1.01 -14.87
CA LEU A 122 15.64 2.44 -14.60
C LEU A 122 16.97 2.92 -14.00
N ILE A 123 17.69 3.79 -14.71
CA ILE A 123 18.96 4.34 -14.22
C ILE A 123 18.63 5.59 -13.39
N LEU A 124 19.00 5.58 -12.09
CA LEU A 124 18.75 6.67 -11.16
C LEU A 124 20.05 7.15 -10.48
N GLY A 125 20.17 8.47 -10.31
CA GLY A 125 21.14 9.14 -9.45
C GLY A 125 20.57 9.41 -8.07
N PRO A 126 21.36 10.06 -7.18
CA PRO A 126 20.93 10.34 -5.81
C PRO A 126 19.63 11.14 -5.72
N ASN A 127 19.49 12.22 -6.50
CA ASN A 127 18.29 13.08 -6.47
C ASN A 127 17.07 12.38 -7.05
N THR A 128 17.24 11.68 -8.17
CA THR A 128 16.14 10.96 -8.82
C THR A 128 15.72 9.72 -8.03
N LEU A 129 16.66 9.04 -7.36
CA LEU A 129 16.32 7.96 -6.43
C LEU A 129 15.51 8.48 -5.25
N ALA A 130 15.89 9.61 -4.66
CA ALA A 130 15.15 10.21 -3.55
C ALA A 130 13.69 10.53 -3.95
N ALA A 131 13.48 11.16 -5.11
CA ALA A 131 12.15 11.46 -5.62
C ALA A 131 11.34 10.19 -5.93
N PHE A 132 11.97 9.17 -6.49
CA PHE A 132 11.37 7.87 -6.77
C PHE A 132 10.91 7.17 -5.48
N LEU A 133 11.76 7.13 -4.45
CA LEU A 133 11.43 6.53 -3.16
C LEU A 133 10.30 7.29 -2.45
N ASP A 134 10.29 8.63 -2.53
CA ASP A 134 9.20 9.43 -1.96
C ASP A 134 7.85 9.11 -2.64
N THR A 135 7.85 8.91 -3.95
CA THR A 135 6.65 8.48 -4.70
C THR A 135 6.13 7.13 -4.20
N ILE A 136 7.02 6.15 -3.96
CA ILE A 136 6.65 4.84 -3.41
C ILE A 136 6.10 4.99 -1.99
N ARG A 137 6.75 5.79 -1.14
CA ARG A 137 6.31 6.07 0.23
C ARG A 137 4.89 6.66 0.28
N VAL A 138 4.60 7.60 -0.61
CA VAL A 138 3.27 8.18 -0.76
C VAL A 138 2.25 7.12 -1.16
N GLY A 139 2.59 6.22 -2.09
CA GLY A 139 1.74 5.08 -2.46
C GLY A 139 1.39 4.19 -1.27
N HIS A 140 2.37 3.86 -0.42
CA HIS A 140 2.13 3.13 0.83
C HIS A 140 1.15 3.83 1.77
N HIS A 141 1.27 5.15 1.89
CA HIS A 141 0.36 5.94 2.72
C HIS A 141 -1.08 5.89 2.22
N TYR A 142 -1.29 6.02 0.91
CA TYR A 142 -2.63 5.93 0.30
C TYR A 142 -3.29 4.57 0.49
N LEU A 143 -2.54 3.48 0.36
CA LEU A 143 -3.11 2.14 0.60
C LEU A 143 -3.52 1.94 2.06
N LYS A 144 -2.70 2.35 3.02
CA LYS A 144 -3.07 2.31 4.45
C LYS A 144 -4.32 3.12 4.75
N LEU A 145 -4.50 4.28 4.13
CA LEU A 145 -5.72 5.08 4.25
C LEU A 145 -6.94 4.35 3.70
N ASN A 146 -6.83 3.75 2.52
CA ASN A 146 -7.92 2.99 1.90
C ASN A 146 -8.34 1.77 2.74
N GLU A 147 -7.37 1.02 3.28
CA GLU A 147 -7.65 -0.10 4.19
C GLU A 147 -8.36 0.36 5.47
N THR A 148 -7.94 1.49 6.01
CA THR A 148 -8.57 2.07 7.21
C THR A 148 -9.99 2.53 6.90
N ALA A 149 -10.21 3.20 5.77
CA ALA A 149 -11.55 3.61 5.33
C ALA A 149 -12.49 2.41 5.14
N ALA A 150 -12.00 1.31 4.56
CA ALA A 150 -12.77 0.07 4.41
C ALA A 150 -13.16 -0.55 5.77
N LYS A 151 -12.23 -0.55 6.74
CA LYS A 151 -12.52 -1.02 8.11
C LYS A 151 -13.57 -0.16 8.80
N VAL A 152 -13.47 1.17 8.67
CA VAL A 152 -14.45 2.12 9.22
C VAL A 152 -15.83 1.90 8.57
N ALA A 153 -15.91 1.78 7.26
CA ALA A 153 -17.15 1.53 6.55
C ALA A 153 -17.81 0.22 7.01
N LYS A 154 -17.01 -0.83 7.26
CA LYS A 154 -17.54 -2.09 7.83
C LYS A 154 -18.12 -1.90 9.23
N VAL A 155 -17.41 -1.22 10.12
CA VAL A 155 -17.90 -0.93 11.49
C VAL A 155 -19.19 -0.15 11.44
N VAL A 156 -19.30 0.89 10.59
CA VAL A 156 -20.52 1.66 10.40
C VAL A 156 -21.68 0.78 9.93
N SER A 157 -21.42 -0.11 8.97
CA SER A 157 -22.44 -1.07 8.49
C SER A 157 -22.91 -2.03 9.59
N ASP A 158 -22.00 -2.52 10.43
CA ASP A 158 -22.33 -3.42 11.53
C ASP A 158 -23.16 -2.69 12.61
N ILE A 159 -22.81 -1.44 12.93
CA ILE A 159 -23.60 -0.59 13.83
C ILE A 159 -25.02 -0.35 13.25
N GLN A 160 -25.15 -0.06 11.97
CA GLN A 160 -26.47 0.14 11.34
C GLN A 160 -27.36 -1.10 11.47
N LYS A 161 -26.80 -2.32 11.31
CA LYS A 161 -27.53 -3.57 11.52
C LYS A 161 -28.02 -3.72 12.96
N GLU A 162 -27.15 -3.40 13.93
CA GLU A 162 -27.52 -3.46 15.35
C GLU A 162 -28.64 -2.46 15.70
N PHE A 163 -28.60 -1.24 15.14
CA PHE A 163 -29.69 -0.28 15.29
C PHE A 163 -31.03 -0.82 14.73
N SER A 164 -30.99 -1.44 13.54
CA SER A 164 -32.20 -2.05 12.97
C SER A 164 -32.75 -3.18 13.84
N ASN A 165 -31.88 -4.01 14.42
CA ASN A 165 -32.27 -5.07 15.35
C ASN A 165 -32.87 -4.50 16.64
N LEU A 166 -32.32 -3.40 17.15
CA LEU A 166 -32.83 -2.69 18.34
C LEU A 166 -34.22 -2.13 18.08
N ASP A 167 -34.45 -1.50 16.92
CA ASP A 167 -35.79 -0.97 16.53
C ASP A 167 -36.82 -2.09 16.50
N LEU A 168 -36.55 -3.23 15.88
CA LEU A 168 -37.44 -4.39 15.86
C LEU A 168 -37.71 -4.94 17.25
N SER A 169 -36.71 -5.00 18.10
CA SER A 169 -36.85 -5.44 19.50
C SER A 169 -37.72 -4.47 20.29
N THR A 170 -37.53 -3.16 20.11
CA THR A 170 -38.32 -2.10 20.77
C THR A 170 -39.78 -2.15 20.35
N GLU A 171 -40.07 -2.31 19.05
CA GLU A 171 -41.46 -2.51 18.57
C GLU A 171 -42.11 -3.75 19.17
N SER A 172 -41.38 -4.84 19.32
CA SER A 172 -41.89 -6.06 19.95
C SER A 172 -42.25 -5.84 21.42
N VAL A 173 -41.43 -5.11 22.16
CA VAL A 173 -41.66 -4.76 23.56
C VAL A 173 -42.92 -3.85 23.68
N ILE A 174 -43.05 -2.82 22.83
CA ILE A 174 -44.23 -1.94 22.80
C ILE A 174 -45.51 -2.75 22.56
N LYS A 175 -45.52 -3.64 21.56
CA LYS A 175 -46.69 -4.51 21.28
C LYS A 175 -47.06 -5.39 22.47
N ARG A 176 -46.08 -5.93 23.20
CA ARG A 176 -46.36 -6.73 24.42
C ARG A 176 -46.95 -5.89 25.57
N LEU A 177 -46.41 -4.68 25.73
CA LEU A 177 -46.95 -3.73 26.75
C LEU A 177 -48.38 -3.30 26.45
N ASP A 178 -48.69 -3.02 25.18
CA ASP A 178 -50.07 -2.70 24.75
C ASP A 178 -51.02 -3.86 24.99
N GLY A 179 -50.57 -5.09 24.74
CA GLY A 179 -51.34 -6.30 25.05
C GLY A 179 -51.62 -6.42 26.55
N ALA A 180 -50.62 -6.28 27.39
CA ALA A 180 -50.73 -6.34 28.84
C ALA A 180 -51.66 -5.22 29.39
N LEU A 181 -51.57 -4.02 28.84
CA LEU A 181 -52.43 -2.89 29.21
C LEU A 181 -53.92 -3.21 28.92
N LYS A 182 -54.23 -3.78 27.76
CA LYS A 182 -55.59 -4.22 27.41
C LYS A 182 -56.09 -5.29 28.34
N ASP A 183 -55.27 -6.23 28.76
CA ASP A 183 -55.66 -7.28 29.71
C ASP A 183 -55.93 -6.74 31.12
N VAL A 184 -55.14 -5.76 31.59
CA VAL A 184 -55.41 -5.03 32.85
C VAL A 184 -56.73 -4.28 32.76
N GLN A 185 -57.04 -3.58 31.68
CA GLN A 185 -58.32 -2.92 31.46
C GLN A 185 -59.50 -3.87 31.49
N LYS A 186 -59.38 -5.05 30.90
CA LYS A 186 -60.41 -6.10 30.97
C LYS A 186 -60.66 -6.60 32.39
N LEU A 187 -59.58 -6.79 33.17
CA LEU A 187 -59.68 -7.17 34.56
C LEU A 187 -60.38 -6.11 35.39
N GLN A 188 -60.05 -4.83 35.20
CA GLN A 188 -60.67 -3.71 35.88
C GLN A 188 -62.18 -3.62 35.56
N THR A 189 -62.56 -3.85 34.31
CA THR A 189 -63.97 -3.93 33.91
C THR A 189 -64.69 -5.05 34.63
N ARG A 190 -64.07 -6.24 34.73
CA ARG A 190 -64.68 -7.38 35.45
C ARG A 190 -64.82 -7.14 36.94
N VAL A 191 -63.83 -6.50 37.57
CA VAL A 191 -63.90 -6.12 38.99
C VAL A 191 -65.06 -5.14 39.24
N ASN A 192 -65.21 -4.14 38.38
CA ASN A 192 -66.33 -3.17 38.50
C ASN A 192 -67.68 -3.86 38.33
N VAL A 193 -67.84 -4.80 37.37
CA VAL A 193 -69.06 -5.55 37.20
C VAL A 193 -69.37 -6.43 38.41
N LEU A 194 -68.38 -7.05 39.01
CA LEU A 194 -68.53 -7.87 40.23
C LEU A 194 -68.89 -6.98 41.42
N GLY A 195 -68.31 -5.81 41.60
CA GLY A 195 -68.65 -4.81 42.64
C GLY A 195 -70.11 -4.42 42.55
N ASN A 196 -70.55 -4.00 41.33
CA ASN A 196 -71.94 -3.63 41.12
C ASN A 196 -72.93 -4.80 41.32
N LYS A 197 -72.55 -6.04 41.05
CA LYS A 197 -73.41 -7.19 41.38
C LYS A 197 -73.48 -7.47 42.87
N LEU A 198 -72.43 -7.29 43.63
CA LEU A 198 -72.39 -7.45 45.05
C LEU A 198 -73.26 -6.38 45.76
N GLU A 199 -73.14 -5.13 45.31
CA GLU A 199 -73.97 -4.04 45.83
C GLU A 199 -75.47 -4.30 45.61
N LYS A 200 -75.86 -4.70 44.37
CA LYS A 200 -77.26 -5.05 44.09
C LYS A 200 -77.74 -6.32 44.81
N GLY A 201 -76.84 -7.27 45.08
CA GLY A 201 -77.17 -8.44 45.87
C GLY A 201 -77.37 -8.14 47.38
N ALA A 202 -76.57 -7.19 47.88
CA ALA A 202 -76.76 -6.73 49.27
C ALA A 202 -78.08 -5.94 49.44
N GLU A 203 -78.40 -5.05 48.50
CA GLU A 203 -79.70 -4.31 48.50
C GLU A 203 -80.97 -5.19 48.38
N SER A 204 -80.86 -6.43 47.94
CA SER A 204 -81.94 -7.40 47.77
C SER A 204 -82.13 -8.29 49.00
N LEU A 205 -81.33 -8.15 50.05
CA LEU A 205 -81.35 -8.94 51.28
C LEU A 205 -81.86 -8.14 52.48
N ASP A 206 -82.09 -6.83 52.34
CA ASP A 206 -82.81 -5.93 53.25
C ASP A 206 -84.25 -5.82 52.78
#